data_3fe450965f8bc4840c78d500759fd497
#
_entry.id   3fe450965f8bc4840c78d500759fd497
#
_cell.length_a   1.000
_cell.length_b   1.000
_cell.length_c   1.000
_cell.angle_alpha   90.00
_cell.angle_beta   90.00
_cell.angle_gamma   90.00
#
_symmetry.space_group_name_H-M   'P 1'
#
loop_
_entity.id
_entity.type
_entity.pdbx_description
1 polymer ?
#
loop_
_entity_poly.entity_id
_entity_poly.type
_entity_poly.pdbx_seq_one_letter_code
_entity_poly.pdbx_strand_id
1 'polypeptide(L)'
;MQRVYWKIVLGIVIAGFTANLIMNIVIDPYKVFGIFDFNRKNFEVNSRYLKTEYLRKHHDYDAFIFGTSRAHAYAVDTLEKLTGQKTYNFCVPGENMNGILQKIRWLIADGHGIKRAVICLDYDFMFTAEDIEPFDLLRQEHPLVSGEPGFGFYARYLMFQPTVIRKTVIANLCTDRVSYCFDTETGRDVFFRSSDKSPEKKQLITGDVALPKMNTYARPQQM
;
A
#
# COMPACT_ATOMS: atom_id res chain seq x y z
N MET A 1 39.44 -27.95 -19.87
CA MET A 1 38.23 -28.35 -19.14
C MET A 1 37.82 -27.27 -18.13
N GLN A 2 38.71 -26.76 -17.29
CA GLN A 2 38.36 -25.77 -16.23
C GLN A 2 37.70 -24.46 -16.76
N ARG A 3 38.19 -23.91 -17.90
CA ARG A 3 37.60 -22.69 -18.51
C ARG A 3 36.16 -22.89 -19.03
N VAL A 4 35.87 -24.10 -19.52
CA VAL A 4 34.51 -24.44 -20.00
C VAL A 4 33.56 -24.55 -18.81
N TYR A 5 33.98 -25.20 -17.72
CA TYR A 5 33.20 -25.30 -16.49
C TYR A 5 32.79 -23.93 -15.95
N TRP A 6 33.74 -23.00 -15.84
CA TRP A 6 33.43 -21.64 -15.32
C TRP A 6 32.49 -20.86 -16.24
N LYS A 7 32.57 -21.04 -17.58
CA LYS A 7 31.61 -20.42 -18.49
C LYS A 7 30.17 -20.96 -18.30
N ILE A 8 30.07 -22.28 -18.10
CA ILE A 8 28.76 -22.91 -17.82
C ILE A 8 28.18 -22.41 -16.50
N VAL A 9 28.98 -22.41 -15.42
CA VAL A 9 28.54 -21.92 -14.11
C VAL A 9 28.09 -20.45 -14.20
N LEU A 10 28.90 -19.60 -14.82
CA LEU A 10 28.56 -18.20 -15.01
C LEU A 10 27.27 -18.03 -15.83
N GLY A 11 27.09 -18.84 -16.88
CA GLY A 11 25.87 -18.84 -17.69
C GLY A 11 24.63 -19.20 -16.89
N ILE A 12 24.70 -20.20 -16.01
CA ILE A 12 23.61 -20.61 -15.13
C ILE A 12 23.29 -19.49 -14.13
N VAL A 13 24.30 -18.86 -13.53
CA VAL A 13 24.11 -17.77 -12.58
C VAL A 13 23.43 -16.57 -13.25
N ILE A 14 23.91 -16.17 -14.43
CA ILE A 14 23.31 -15.05 -15.19
C ILE A 14 21.87 -15.39 -15.58
N ALA A 15 21.61 -16.60 -16.08
CA ALA A 15 20.26 -17.01 -16.46
C ALA A 15 19.31 -17.01 -15.24
N GLY A 16 19.75 -17.53 -14.09
CA GLY A 16 18.96 -17.51 -12.85
C GLY A 16 18.68 -16.10 -12.36
N PHE A 17 19.66 -15.22 -12.39
CA PHE A 17 19.48 -13.82 -12.01
C PHE A 17 18.51 -13.09 -12.96
N THR A 18 18.68 -13.27 -14.27
CA THR A 18 17.77 -12.68 -15.28
C THR A 18 16.34 -13.20 -15.13
N ALA A 19 16.16 -14.49 -14.88
CA ALA A 19 14.85 -15.08 -14.63
C ALA A 19 14.19 -14.48 -13.37
N ASN A 20 14.96 -14.28 -12.30
CA ASN A 20 14.47 -13.61 -11.10
C ASN A 20 14.02 -12.16 -11.36
N LEU A 21 14.80 -11.38 -12.10
CA LEU A 21 14.44 -10.01 -12.46
C LEU A 21 13.14 -9.98 -13.28
N ILE A 22 13.05 -10.81 -14.33
CA ILE A 22 11.84 -10.89 -15.16
C ILE A 22 10.64 -11.32 -14.32
N MET A 23 10.80 -12.29 -13.44
CA MET A 23 9.73 -12.74 -12.54
C MET A 23 9.21 -11.61 -11.65
N ASN A 24 10.10 -10.85 -11.01
CA ASN A 24 9.71 -9.76 -10.13
C ASN A 24 8.99 -8.62 -10.88
N ILE A 25 9.44 -8.29 -12.10
CA ILE A 25 8.80 -7.26 -12.94
C ILE A 25 7.44 -7.75 -13.47
N VAL A 26 7.37 -9.00 -13.94
CA VAL A 26 6.13 -9.54 -14.55
C VAL A 26 5.07 -9.82 -13.50
N ILE A 27 5.45 -10.40 -12.36
CA ILE A 27 4.51 -10.69 -11.27
C ILE A 27 4.11 -9.39 -10.55
N ASP A 28 5.06 -8.48 -10.37
CA ASP A 28 4.91 -7.19 -9.68
C ASP A 28 3.99 -7.29 -8.44
N PRO A 29 4.36 -8.06 -7.43
CA PRO A 29 3.48 -8.39 -6.31
C PRO A 29 3.08 -7.16 -5.50
N TYR A 30 3.89 -6.12 -5.51
CA TYR A 30 3.67 -4.86 -4.78
C TYR A 30 3.06 -3.75 -5.64
N LYS A 31 2.85 -4.01 -6.94
CA LYS A 31 2.36 -3.07 -7.95
C LYS A 31 3.20 -1.79 -8.08
N VAL A 32 4.51 -1.92 -7.97
CA VAL A 32 5.46 -0.79 -8.04
C VAL A 32 5.92 -0.52 -9.48
N PHE A 33 6.02 -1.54 -10.33
CA PHE A 33 6.44 -1.38 -11.71
C PHE A 33 5.29 -1.01 -12.65
N GLY A 34 4.08 -1.49 -12.37
CA GLY A 34 2.86 -1.15 -13.12
C GLY A 34 2.87 -1.55 -14.60
N ILE A 35 3.79 -2.47 -15.02
CA ILE A 35 3.95 -2.84 -16.43
C ILE A 35 2.87 -3.83 -16.86
N PHE A 36 2.49 -4.74 -15.96
CA PHE A 36 1.50 -5.77 -16.24
C PHE A 36 0.41 -5.76 -15.17
N ASP A 37 -0.84 -5.58 -15.56
CA ASP A 37 -1.97 -5.68 -14.64
C ASP A 37 -2.49 -7.14 -14.58
N PHE A 38 -1.75 -7.97 -13.89
CA PHE A 38 -2.26 -9.26 -13.49
C PHE A 38 -3.16 -9.02 -12.27
N ASN A 39 -4.46 -9.11 -12.48
CA ASN A 39 -5.50 -8.95 -11.43
C ASN A 39 -5.40 -10.11 -10.40
N ARG A 40 -4.27 -10.18 -9.69
CA ARG A 40 -3.94 -11.25 -8.75
C ARG A 40 -4.33 -10.83 -7.34
N LYS A 41 -5.32 -11.51 -6.83
CA LYS A 41 -6.03 -11.24 -5.57
C LYS A 41 -5.27 -11.56 -4.28
N ASN A 42 -4.00 -11.98 -4.32
CA ASN A 42 -3.33 -12.55 -3.14
C ASN A 42 -2.07 -11.83 -2.70
N PHE A 43 -1.77 -10.67 -3.29
CA PHE A 43 -0.65 -9.85 -2.87
C PHE A 43 -1.16 -8.56 -2.23
N GLU A 44 -0.62 -8.24 -1.08
CA GLU A 44 -0.74 -6.91 -0.51
C GLU A 44 0.12 -5.95 -1.33
N VAL A 45 -0.50 -4.86 -1.78
CA VAL A 45 0.19 -3.84 -2.57
C VAL A 45 0.91 -2.83 -1.67
N ASN A 46 1.97 -2.20 -2.17
CA ASN A 46 2.55 -1.06 -1.49
C ASN A 46 1.63 0.16 -1.65
N SER A 47 0.73 0.35 -0.69
CA SER A 47 -0.23 1.45 -0.71
C SER A 47 0.44 2.83 -0.58
N ARG A 48 1.61 2.94 0.07
CA ARG A 48 2.38 4.19 0.17
C ARG A 48 2.80 4.68 -1.22
N TYR A 49 3.36 3.76 -2.01
CA TYR A 49 3.78 4.05 -3.37
C TYR A 49 2.58 4.38 -4.27
N LEU A 50 1.56 3.52 -4.28
CA LEU A 50 0.44 3.66 -5.21
C LEU A 50 -0.43 4.89 -4.94
N LYS A 51 -0.68 5.23 -3.67
CA LYS A 51 -1.43 6.45 -3.31
C LYS A 51 -0.69 7.71 -3.74
N THR A 52 0.63 7.73 -3.59
CA THR A 52 1.46 8.85 -4.08
C THR A 52 1.43 8.92 -5.61
N GLU A 53 1.57 7.80 -6.32
CA GLU A 53 1.47 7.77 -7.79
C GLU A 53 0.09 8.22 -8.30
N TYR A 54 -0.97 7.91 -7.58
CA TYR A 54 -2.30 8.38 -7.92
C TYR A 54 -2.43 9.90 -7.72
N LEU A 55 -2.07 10.40 -6.55
CA LEU A 55 -2.15 11.83 -6.24
C LEU A 55 -1.27 12.68 -7.16
N ARG A 56 -0.09 12.20 -7.55
CA ARG A 56 0.79 12.88 -8.53
C ARG A 56 0.09 13.19 -9.87
N LYS A 57 -0.97 12.46 -10.20
CA LYS A 57 -1.75 12.63 -11.44
C LYS A 57 -3.09 13.34 -11.21
N HIS A 58 -3.50 13.55 -9.97
CA HIS A 58 -4.82 14.05 -9.60
C HIS A 58 -4.70 15.14 -8.53
N HIS A 59 -4.71 16.39 -8.96
CA HIS A 59 -4.50 17.57 -8.10
C HIS A 59 -5.80 18.24 -7.63
N ASP A 60 -6.93 17.58 -7.80
CA ASP A 60 -8.27 18.10 -7.53
C ASP A 60 -8.77 17.79 -6.10
N TYR A 61 -7.88 17.31 -5.23
CA TYR A 61 -8.17 17.08 -3.81
C TYR A 61 -7.76 18.27 -2.96
N ASP A 62 -8.68 18.73 -2.09
CA ASP A 62 -8.51 19.88 -1.21
C ASP A 62 -8.30 19.49 0.25
N ALA A 63 -8.71 18.28 0.63
CA ALA A 63 -8.63 17.77 1.99
C ALA A 63 -7.98 16.39 2.02
N PHE A 64 -7.21 16.13 3.07
CA PHE A 64 -6.46 14.89 3.22
C PHE A 64 -6.64 14.31 4.62
N ILE A 65 -6.79 12.99 4.71
CA ILE A 65 -6.80 12.26 5.98
C ILE A 65 -5.46 11.54 6.09
N PHE A 66 -4.73 11.78 7.17
CA PHE A 66 -3.46 11.12 7.50
C PHE A 66 -3.61 10.27 8.75
N GLY A 67 -2.90 9.16 8.81
CA GLY A 67 -2.90 8.28 9.96
C GLY A 67 -2.42 6.88 9.63
N THR A 68 -2.52 6.01 10.62
CA THR A 68 -2.18 4.59 10.51
C THR A 68 -3.31 3.78 9.86
N SER A 69 -3.17 2.44 9.85
CA SER A 69 -4.22 1.53 9.37
C SER A 69 -5.57 1.69 10.10
N ARG A 70 -5.57 2.25 11.32
CA ARG A 70 -6.82 2.53 12.06
C ARG A 70 -7.65 3.64 11.42
N ALA A 71 -7.02 4.54 10.68
CA ALA A 71 -7.69 5.63 9.99
C ALA A 71 -8.18 5.28 8.56
N HIS A 72 -7.88 4.10 8.06
CA HIS A 72 -8.34 3.64 6.75
C HIS A 72 -9.87 3.54 6.62
N ALA A 73 -10.55 3.28 7.74
CA ALA A 73 -12.01 3.14 7.79
C ALA A 73 -12.78 4.47 7.81
N TYR A 74 -12.10 5.63 7.92
CA TYR A 74 -12.79 6.90 7.94
C TYR A 74 -13.53 7.17 6.63
N ALA A 75 -14.80 7.55 6.77
CA ALA A 75 -15.69 7.81 5.67
C ALA A 75 -15.33 9.13 4.98
N VAL A 76 -14.64 9.06 3.86
CA VAL A 76 -14.29 10.20 3.00
C VAL A 76 -15.55 10.97 2.63
N ASP A 77 -16.59 10.28 2.17
CA ASP A 77 -17.88 10.86 1.76
C ASP A 77 -18.55 11.69 2.88
N THR A 78 -18.38 11.28 4.13
CA THR A 78 -18.93 12.03 5.26
C THR A 78 -18.16 13.34 5.45
N LEU A 79 -16.85 13.31 5.33
CA LEU A 79 -16.03 14.52 5.43
C LEU A 79 -16.31 15.48 4.27
N GLU A 80 -16.48 14.96 3.07
CA GLU A 80 -16.85 15.74 1.88
C GLU A 80 -18.20 16.43 2.04
N LYS A 81 -19.22 15.69 2.51
CA LYS A 81 -20.54 16.27 2.81
C LYS A 81 -20.52 17.37 3.86
N LEU A 82 -19.67 17.22 4.88
CA LEU A 82 -19.57 18.19 5.97
C LEU A 82 -18.77 19.44 5.56
N THR A 83 -17.80 19.30 4.67
CA THR A 83 -16.83 20.36 4.38
C THR A 83 -16.99 20.97 2.99
N GLY A 84 -17.68 20.29 2.08
CA GLY A 84 -17.74 20.65 0.66
C GLY A 84 -16.39 20.51 -0.06
N GLN A 85 -15.41 19.82 0.52
CA GLN A 85 -14.06 19.68 0.00
C GLN A 85 -13.80 18.25 -0.48
N LYS A 86 -13.28 18.07 -1.68
CA LYS A 86 -12.89 16.76 -2.18
C LYS A 86 -11.76 16.20 -1.33
N THR A 87 -11.97 15.04 -0.75
CA THR A 87 -11.13 14.46 0.30
C THR A 87 -10.44 13.20 -0.18
N TYR A 88 -9.17 13.03 0.18
CA TYR A 88 -8.40 11.81 -0.06
C TYR A 88 -7.91 11.18 1.24
N ASN A 89 -8.10 9.87 1.39
CA ASN A 89 -7.57 9.13 2.52
C ASN A 89 -6.14 8.66 2.23
N PHE A 90 -5.17 9.43 2.72
CA PHE A 90 -3.74 9.14 2.55
C PHE A 90 -3.14 8.35 3.73
N CYS A 91 -3.98 7.68 4.51
CA CYS A 91 -3.54 6.79 5.58
C CYS A 91 -2.84 5.56 5.01
N VAL A 92 -1.85 5.06 5.75
CA VAL A 92 -1.10 3.85 5.38
C VAL A 92 -0.75 3.03 6.64
N PRO A 93 -0.56 1.72 6.51
CA PRO A 93 -0.19 0.88 7.65
C PRO A 93 1.11 1.31 8.31
N GLY A 94 1.13 1.35 9.65
CA GLY A 94 2.33 1.67 10.43
C GLY A 94 2.93 3.05 10.13
N GLU A 95 2.07 4.05 9.92
CA GLU A 95 2.50 5.44 9.68
C GLU A 95 2.99 6.10 10.96
N ASN A 96 4.01 6.93 10.86
CA ASN A 96 4.50 7.77 11.95
C ASN A 96 4.43 9.26 11.59
N MET A 97 4.69 10.14 12.57
CA MET A 97 4.59 11.59 12.36
C MET A 97 5.59 12.11 11.34
N ASN A 98 6.77 11.50 11.22
CA ASN A 98 7.75 11.88 10.21
C ASN A 98 7.25 11.57 8.80
N GLY A 99 6.67 10.39 8.59
CA GLY A 99 6.07 10.01 7.30
C GLY A 99 4.90 10.94 6.91
N ILE A 100 4.04 11.29 7.86
CA ILE A 100 2.96 12.28 7.64
C ILE A 100 3.56 13.63 7.23
N LEU A 101 4.58 14.10 7.92
CA LEU A 101 5.25 15.37 7.59
C LEU A 101 5.87 15.35 6.21
N GLN A 102 6.52 14.26 5.82
CA GLN A 102 7.09 14.09 4.48
C GLN A 102 6.01 14.14 3.40
N LYS A 103 4.87 13.46 3.61
CA LYS A 103 3.72 13.48 2.70
C LYS A 103 3.13 14.87 2.54
N ILE A 104 2.94 15.60 3.63
CA ILE A 104 2.44 16.98 3.59
C ILE A 104 3.43 17.88 2.81
N ARG A 105 4.73 17.76 3.07
CA ARG A 105 5.76 18.53 2.36
C ARG A 105 5.77 18.22 0.87
N TRP A 106 5.66 16.94 0.53
CA TRP A 106 5.57 16.51 -0.86
C TRP A 106 4.31 17.06 -1.53
N LEU A 107 3.13 16.93 -0.92
CA LEU A 107 1.88 17.47 -1.48
C LEU A 107 1.98 18.97 -1.77
N ILE A 108 2.56 19.74 -0.86
CA ILE A 108 2.78 21.20 -1.06
C ILE A 108 3.75 21.44 -2.21
N ALA A 109 4.86 20.69 -2.27
CA ALA A 109 5.87 20.82 -3.33
C ALA A 109 5.34 20.41 -4.71
N ASP A 110 4.44 19.43 -4.76
CA ASP A 110 3.77 18.94 -5.97
C ASP A 110 2.60 19.84 -6.43
N GLY A 111 2.29 20.89 -5.66
CA GLY A 111 1.27 21.89 -6.02
C GLY A 111 -0.15 21.59 -5.57
N HIS A 112 -0.33 20.65 -4.66
CA HIS A 112 -1.65 20.39 -4.07
C HIS A 112 -2.10 21.53 -3.16
N GLY A 113 -3.33 22.00 -3.34
CA GLY A 113 -3.95 23.01 -2.51
C GLY A 113 -4.55 22.42 -1.23
N ILE A 114 -3.74 22.22 -0.19
CA ILE A 114 -4.24 21.64 1.08
C ILE A 114 -5.07 22.69 1.83
N LYS A 115 -6.39 22.58 1.75
CA LYS A 115 -7.31 23.43 2.54
C LYS A 115 -7.59 22.84 3.92
N ARG A 116 -7.51 21.49 4.04
CA ARG A 116 -7.76 20.77 5.29
C ARG A 116 -6.89 19.53 5.42
N ALA A 117 -6.37 19.31 6.60
CA ALA A 117 -5.70 18.07 6.98
C ALA A 117 -6.34 17.51 8.24
N VAL A 118 -6.78 16.27 8.21
CA VAL A 118 -7.25 15.51 9.37
C VAL A 118 -6.16 14.51 9.73
N ILE A 119 -5.56 14.68 10.91
CA ILE A 119 -4.49 13.79 11.39
C ILE A 119 -5.07 12.91 12.48
N CYS A 120 -5.17 11.61 12.21
CA CYS A 120 -5.65 10.64 13.17
C CYS A 120 -4.48 10.17 14.02
N LEU A 121 -4.41 10.64 15.26
CA LEU A 121 -3.33 10.32 16.18
C LEU A 121 -3.49 8.90 16.73
N ASP A 122 -2.47 8.09 16.55
CA ASP A 122 -2.34 6.75 17.11
C ASP A 122 -1.12 6.72 18.02
N TYR A 123 -1.37 6.64 19.34
CA TYR A 123 -0.32 6.79 20.35
C TYR A 123 0.79 5.75 20.21
N ASP A 124 0.45 4.52 19.84
CA ASP A 124 1.41 3.41 19.85
C ASP A 124 2.44 3.49 18.71
N PHE A 125 2.10 4.11 17.58
CA PHE A 125 2.94 4.10 16.37
C PHE A 125 3.47 5.47 15.96
N MET A 126 2.71 6.54 16.19
CA MET A 126 3.03 7.84 15.62
C MET A 126 4.25 8.51 16.24
N PHE A 127 4.55 8.21 17.50
CA PHE A 127 5.64 8.84 18.23
C PHE A 127 6.88 7.97 18.34
N THR A 128 6.85 6.78 17.75
CA THR A 128 8.03 5.92 17.63
C THR A 128 8.84 6.33 16.41
N ALA A 129 10.13 6.56 16.61
CA ALA A 129 11.09 6.80 15.54
C ALA A 129 11.62 5.46 14.99
N GLU A 130 10.70 4.54 14.65
CA GLU A 130 11.13 3.30 14.02
C GLU A 130 11.50 3.57 12.56
N ASP A 131 12.76 3.32 12.23
CA ASP A 131 13.20 3.28 10.83
C ASP A 131 12.54 2.10 10.13
N ILE A 132 12.02 2.35 8.93
CA ILE A 132 11.45 1.29 8.10
C ILE A 132 12.60 0.39 7.65
N GLU A 133 12.51 -0.90 7.98
CA GLU A 133 13.48 -1.88 7.51
C GLU A 133 13.60 -1.85 5.98
N PRO A 134 14.82 -1.82 5.41
CA PRO A 134 15.02 -1.69 3.96
C PRO A 134 14.31 -2.76 3.12
N PHE A 135 14.04 -3.92 3.71
CA PHE A 135 13.39 -5.05 3.05
C PHE A 135 11.90 -5.21 3.41
N ASP A 136 11.35 -4.31 4.22
CA ASP A 136 9.89 -4.22 4.38
C ASP A 136 9.29 -3.47 3.19
N LEU A 137 9.13 -4.19 2.08
CA LEU A 137 8.73 -3.64 0.80
C LEU A 137 7.29 -3.11 0.77
N LEU A 138 6.46 -3.52 1.72
CA LEU A 138 5.10 -2.98 1.87
C LEU A 138 5.09 -1.60 2.51
N ARG A 139 6.14 -1.25 3.27
CA ARG A 139 6.23 0.01 4.01
C ARG A 139 7.18 1.04 3.39
N GLN A 140 7.83 0.72 2.26
CA GLN A 140 8.72 1.68 1.59
C GLN A 140 7.93 2.87 1.06
N GLU A 141 8.35 4.08 1.44
CA GLU A 141 7.77 5.31 0.92
C GLU A 141 8.16 5.55 -0.54
N HIS A 142 7.29 6.26 -1.25
CA HIS A 142 7.57 6.68 -2.63
C HIS A 142 8.82 7.57 -2.68
N PRO A 143 9.72 7.42 -3.68
CA PRO A 143 10.92 8.23 -3.79
C PRO A 143 10.68 9.75 -3.75
N LEU A 144 9.57 10.22 -4.32
CA LEU A 144 9.21 11.64 -4.27
C LEU A 144 8.85 12.13 -2.87
N VAL A 145 8.38 11.25 -2.00
CA VAL A 145 8.01 11.56 -0.61
C VAL A 145 9.23 11.44 0.30
N SER A 146 9.97 10.33 0.19
CA SER A 146 11.16 10.07 1.02
C SER A 146 12.38 10.91 0.62
N GLY A 147 12.44 11.36 -0.63
CA GLY A 147 13.64 11.99 -1.21
C GLY A 147 14.74 10.98 -1.56
N GLU A 148 14.48 9.69 -1.44
CA GLU A 148 15.43 8.64 -1.81
C GLU A 148 15.64 8.57 -3.33
N PRO A 149 16.87 8.29 -3.81
CA PRO A 149 17.10 8.04 -5.22
C PRO A 149 16.25 6.87 -5.74
N GLY A 150 15.52 7.09 -6.84
CA GLY A 150 14.61 6.08 -7.42
C GLY A 150 15.31 4.75 -7.71
N PHE A 151 16.59 4.77 -8.14
CA PHE A 151 17.34 3.55 -8.39
C PHE A 151 17.43 2.64 -7.15
N GLY A 152 17.73 3.20 -5.97
CA GLY A 152 17.81 2.43 -4.72
C GLY A 152 16.46 1.84 -4.34
N PHE A 153 15.39 2.60 -4.52
CA PHE A 153 14.04 2.16 -4.28
C PHE A 153 13.67 0.95 -5.16
N TYR A 154 13.75 1.10 -6.49
CA TYR A 154 13.34 0.02 -7.42
C TYR A 154 14.25 -1.21 -7.33
N ALA A 155 15.56 -1.03 -7.05
CA ALA A 155 16.49 -2.14 -6.89
C ALA A 155 16.07 -3.11 -5.79
N ARG A 156 15.48 -2.62 -4.68
CA ARG A 156 14.98 -3.48 -3.59
C ARG A 156 13.88 -4.43 -4.06
N TYR A 157 12.98 -3.97 -4.93
CA TYR A 157 11.90 -4.80 -5.48
C TYR A 157 12.38 -5.81 -6.54
N LEU A 158 13.58 -5.63 -7.10
CA LEU A 158 14.19 -6.55 -8.06
C LEU A 158 15.02 -7.66 -7.38
N MET A 159 15.32 -7.52 -6.10
CA MET A 159 16.09 -8.53 -5.36
C MET A 159 15.34 -9.86 -5.24
N PHE A 160 16.09 -10.93 -4.97
CA PHE A 160 15.51 -12.25 -4.74
C PHE A 160 14.61 -12.26 -3.50
N GLN A 161 13.35 -12.63 -3.71
CA GLN A 161 12.33 -12.62 -2.66
C GLN A 161 11.63 -13.98 -2.58
N PRO A 162 12.07 -14.86 -1.68
CA PRO A 162 11.45 -16.17 -1.48
C PRO A 162 9.95 -16.07 -1.15
N THR A 163 9.55 -15.01 -0.47
CA THR A 163 8.14 -14.75 -0.13
C THR A 163 7.27 -14.51 -1.34
N VAL A 164 7.80 -13.91 -2.41
CA VAL A 164 7.07 -13.71 -3.67
C VAL A 164 6.79 -15.05 -4.34
N ILE A 165 7.79 -15.93 -4.42
CA ILE A 165 7.63 -17.27 -4.98
C ILE A 165 6.57 -18.04 -4.18
N ARG A 166 6.70 -18.06 -2.85
CA ARG A 166 5.74 -18.72 -1.97
C ARG A 166 4.32 -18.17 -2.13
N LYS A 167 4.15 -16.85 -2.12
CA LYS A 167 2.84 -16.20 -2.30
C LYS A 167 2.27 -16.51 -3.69
N THR A 168 3.08 -16.52 -4.74
CA THR A 168 2.64 -16.85 -6.10
C THR A 168 2.14 -18.30 -6.19
N VAL A 169 2.88 -19.25 -5.62
CA VAL A 169 2.47 -20.67 -5.58
C VAL A 169 1.17 -20.82 -4.80
N ILE A 170 1.08 -20.21 -3.61
CA ILE A 170 -0.11 -20.25 -2.77
C ILE A 170 -1.31 -19.58 -3.47
N ALA A 171 -1.09 -18.46 -4.16
CA ALA A 171 -2.13 -17.74 -4.90
C ALA A 171 -2.77 -18.58 -5.99
N ASN A 172 -1.97 -19.45 -6.63
CA ASN A 172 -2.46 -20.34 -7.68
C ASN A 172 -3.15 -21.60 -7.12
N LEU A 173 -2.83 -22.00 -5.89
CA LEU A 173 -3.37 -23.22 -5.25
C LEU A 173 -4.55 -22.96 -4.31
N CYS A 174 -4.68 -21.75 -3.76
CA CYS A 174 -5.71 -21.40 -2.78
C CYS A 174 -6.73 -20.43 -3.39
N THR A 175 -7.98 -20.86 -3.45
CA THR A 175 -9.08 -20.10 -4.08
C THR A 175 -9.82 -19.17 -3.11
N ASP A 176 -9.68 -19.33 -1.80
CA ASP A 176 -10.50 -18.63 -0.81
C ASP A 176 -9.66 -17.80 0.18
N ARG A 177 -9.17 -16.65 -0.28
CA ARG A 177 -8.45 -15.69 0.56
C ARG A 177 -9.02 -14.28 0.43
N VAL A 178 -9.01 -13.57 1.56
CA VAL A 178 -9.27 -12.14 1.59
C VAL A 178 -8.04 -11.43 1.03
N SER A 179 -8.23 -10.61 0.02
CA SER A 179 -7.20 -9.74 -0.55
C SER A 179 -7.43 -8.31 -0.07
N TYR A 180 -6.34 -7.64 0.25
CA TYR A 180 -6.30 -6.25 0.58
C TYR A 180 -5.98 -5.43 -0.67
N CYS A 181 -6.74 -4.37 -0.86
CA CYS A 181 -6.49 -3.33 -1.86
C CYS A 181 -7.00 -2.01 -1.29
N PHE A 182 -6.83 -0.92 -2.02
CA PHE A 182 -7.50 0.33 -1.70
C PHE A 182 -8.22 0.85 -2.96
N ASP A 183 -9.26 1.62 -2.74
CA ASP A 183 -9.93 2.38 -3.78
C ASP A 183 -9.02 3.55 -4.17
N THR A 184 -8.67 3.64 -5.44
CA THR A 184 -7.74 4.66 -5.93
C THR A 184 -8.28 6.07 -5.82
N GLU A 185 -9.59 6.28 -6.00
CA GLU A 185 -10.21 7.61 -5.98
C GLU A 185 -10.35 8.17 -4.57
N THR A 186 -10.70 7.32 -3.62
CA THR A 186 -10.91 7.75 -2.23
C THR A 186 -9.72 7.49 -1.32
N GLY A 187 -8.79 6.64 -1.73
CA GLY A 187 -7.68 6.15 -0.91
C GLY A 187 -8.10 5.21 0.22
N ARG A 188 -9.39 4.80 0.30
CA ARG A 188 -9.91 3.91 1.34
C ARG A 188 -9.51 2.46 1.09
N ASP A 189 -9.31 1.73 2.17
CA ASP A 189 -9.03 0.30 2.08
C ASP A 189 -10.27 -0.49 1.68
N VAL A 190 -10.04 -1.47 0.82
CA VAL A 190 -11.07 -2.38 0.30
C VAL A 190 -10.59 -3.82 0.51
N PHE A 191 -11.44 -4.64 1.09
CA PHE A 191 -11.17 -6.05 1.31
C PHE A 191 -12.03 -6.90 0.38
N PHE A 192 -11.40 -7.81 -0.36
CA PHE A 192 -12.09 -8.75 -1.24
C PHE A 192 -11.95 -10.17 -0.72
N ARG A 193 -13.03 -10.93 -0.79
CA ARG A 193 -12.99 -12.38 -0.61
C ARG A 193 -12.95 -13.05 -1.99
N SER A 194 -12.06 -14.00 -2.21
CA SER A 194 -11.84 -14.63 -3.53
C SER A 194 -13.06 -15.41 -4.04
N SER A 195 -13.98 -15.81 -3.14
CA SER A 195 -15.26 -16.44 -3.48
C SER A 195 -16.27 -15.48 -4.12
N ASP A 196 -16.09 -14.17 -4.01
CA ASP A 196 -17.01 -13.18 -4.57
C ASP A 196 -16.73 -13.00 -6.07
N LYS A 197 -17.36 -13.85 -6.88
CA LYS A 197 -17.21 -13.87 -8.35
C LYS A 197 -17.99 -12.76 -9.07
N SER A 198 -18.85 -12.02 -8.38
CA SER A 198 -19.69 -10.98 -8.98
C SER A 198 -18.97 -9.64 -9.04
N PRO A 199 -18.91 -8.97 -10.22
CA PRO A 199 -18.37 -7.61 -10.33
C PRO A 199 -19.13 -6.60 -9.47
N GLU A 200 -20.44 -6.77 -9.31
CA GLU A 200 -21.31 -5.91 -8.50
C GLU A 200 -21.03 -6.03 -7.00
N LYS A 201 -20.68 -7.23 -6.51
CA LYS A 201 -20.26 -7.41 -5.10
C LYS A 201 -18.90 -6.82 -4.79
N LYS A 202 -18.03 -6.59 -5.78
CA LYS A 202 -16.76 -5.89 -5.60
C LYS A 202 -16.94 -4.44 -5.14
N GLN A 203 -18.04 -3.79 -5.49
CA GLN A 203 -18.39 -2.43 -5.06
C GLN A 203 -19.07 -2.39 -3.68
N LEU A 204 -19.71 -3.47 -3.26
CA LEU A 204 -20.61 -3.49 -2.09
C LEU A 204 -19.93 -3.72 -0.74
N ILE A 205 -18.65 -4.12 -0.70
CA ILE A 205 -17.92 -4.20 0.59
C ILE A 205 -17.49 -2.80 1.08
N THR A 206 -17.62 -1.78 0.23
CA THR A 206 -17.28 -0.40 0.55
C THR A 206 -18.36 0.38 1.31
N GLY A 207 -19.62 -0.10 1.36
CA GLY A 207 -20.73 0.69 1.88
C GLY A 207 -21.27 0.25 3.25
N ASP A 208 -21.40 -1.03 3.49
CA ASP A 208 -22.22 -1.58 4.58
C ASP A 208 -21.55 -2.73 5.35
N VAL A 209 -20.30 -2.61 5.72
CA VAL A 209 -19.89 -3.25 6.95
C VAL A 209 -20.51 -2.41 8.05
N ALA A 210 -21.74 -2.75 8.45
CA ALA A 210 -22.31 -2.28 9.68
C ALA A 210 -21.22 -2.45 10.74
N LEU A 211 -20.70 -1.32 11.23
CA LEU A 211 -19.75 -1.33 12.33
C LEU A 211 -20.34 -2.30 13.36
N PRO A 212 -19.61 -3.32 13.81
CA PRO A 212 -20.09 -4.15 14.89
C PRO A 212 -20.52 -3.16 15.96
N LYS A 213 -21.80 -3.23 16.40
CA LYS A 213 -22.34 -2.35 17.44
C LYS A 213 -21.27 -2.28 18.50
N MET A 214 -20.65 -1.12 18.68
CA MET A 214 -19.72 -0.93 19.79
C MET A 214 -20.51 -1.34 21.03
N ASN A 215 -20.15 -2.48 21.59
CA ASN A 215 -20.58 -2.81 22.94
C ASN A 215 -20.01 -1.67 23.78
N THR A 216 -20.88 -0.78 24.16
CA THR A 216 -20.60 0.22 25.19
C THR A 216 -20.12 -0.59 26.39
N TYR A 217 -18.80 -0.62 26.61
CA TYR A 217 -18.22 -1.15 27.81
C TYR A 217 -18.84 -0.32 28.95
N ALA A 218 -19.81 -0.91 29.62
CA ALA A 218 -20.34 -0.37 30.84
C ALA A 218 -19.16 -0.16 31.79
N ARG A 219 -18.89 1.08 32.16
CA ARG A 219 -17.89 1.38 33.19
C ARG A 219 -18.31 0.59 34.45
N PRO A 220 -17.37 -0.14 35.09
CA PRO A 220 -17.63 -0.66 36.41
C PRO A 220 -18.00 0.51 37.30
N GLN A 221 -19.16 0.48 37.92
CA GLN A 221 -19.50 1.41 38.97
C GLN A 221 -18.53 1.14 40.11
N GLN A 222 -17.71 2.14 40.44
CA GLN A 222 -16.93 2.15 41.67
C GLN A 222 -17.92 2.26 42.81
N MET A 223 -17.99 1.24 43.66
CA MET A 223 -18.53 1.33 45.03
C MET A 223 -17.48 1.91 45.94
#